data_e2aaefcca4870d037aa31404fdb7797a
#
_entry.id   e2aaefcca4870d037aa31404fdb7797a
#
_cell.length_a   1.000
_cell.length_b   1.000
_cell.length_c   1.000
_cell.angle_alpha   90.00
_cell.angle_beta   90.00
_cell.angle_gamma   90.00
#
_symmetry.space_group_name_H-M   'P 1'
#
loop_
_entity.id
_entity.type
_entity.pdbx_description
1 polymer ?
#
loop_
_entity_poly.entity_id
_entity_poly.type
_entity_poly.pdbx_seq_one_letter_code
_entity_poly.pdbx_strand_id
1 'polypeptide(L)'
;MIARHWRGWTKAEDADGYEEFLKTKLLPGLKGIEGYRGAYVLRKDDLVESEFVVVNLFDSLEVVKQFAGTDYSLAVFEPEAKEFLCRIERFATHYEVRACTV
;
A
#
# COMPACT_ATOMS: atom_id res chain seq x y z
N MET A 1 -14.12 3.87 9.36
CA MET A 1 -13.10 3.15 8.59
C MET A 1 -12.26 4.12 7.80
N ILE A 2 -10.97 3.93 7.82
CA ILE A 2 -9.99 4.79 7.13
C ILE A 2 -9.38 4.02 5.98
N ALA A 3 -9.30 4.66 4.81
CA ALA A 3 -8.58 4.15 3.66
C ALA A 3 -7.23 4.88 3.57
N ARG A 4 -6.15 4.12 3.61
CA ARG A 4 -4.79 4.63 3.46
C ARG A 4 -4.36 4.39 2.02
N HIS A 5 -4.18 5.45 1.26
CA HIS A 5 -3.86 5.43 -0.17
C HIS A 5 -2.39 5.79 -0.37
N TRP A 6 -1.67 4.97 -1.14
CA TRP A 6 -0.28 5.22 -1.49
C TRP A 6 0.00 4.77 -2.92
N ARG A 7 0.91 5.45 -3.58
CA ARG A 7 1.34 5.09 -4.94
C ARG A 7 2.84 4.91 -5.02
N GLY A 8 3.25 3.94 -5.84
CA GLY A 8 4.63 3.74 -6.21
C GLY A 8 4.72 3.25 -7.64
N TRP A 9 5.90 3.34 -8.22
CA TRP A 9 6.14 2.94 -9.62
C TRP A 9 7.32 2.00 -9.69
N THR A 10 7.22 1.01 -10.58
CA THR A 10 8.31 0.12 -10.91
C THR A 10 8.68 0.33 -12.38
N LYS A 11 9.87 -0.12 -12.76
CA LYS A 11 10.14 -0.33 -14.18
C LYS A 11 9.17 -1.41 -14.68
N ALA A 12 8.83 -1.36 -15.98
CA ALA A 12 7.91 -2.33 -16.56
C ALA A 12 8.36 -3.77 -16.32
N GLU A 13 9.67 -4.02 -16.42
CA GLU A 13 10.26 -5.35 -16.21
C GLU A 13 10.20 -5.86 -14.78
N ASP A 14 10.04 -4.97 -13.79
CA ASP A 14 9.98 -5.33 -12.38
C ASP A 14 8.56 -5.41 -11.83
N ALA A 15 7.56 -5.09 -12.64
CA ALA A 15 6.17 -4.98 -12.17
C ALA A 15 5.61 -6.31 -11.65
N ASP A 16 5.86 -7.40 -12.37
CA ASP A 16 5.35 -8.71 -11.94
C ASP A 16 6.00 -9.15 -10.62
N GLY A 17 7.29 -8.88 -10.47
CA GLY A 17 8.01 -9.20 -9.23
C GLY A 17 7.47 -8.42 -8.04
N TYR A 18 7.17 -7.14 -8.23
CA TYR A 18 6.62 -6.32 -7.18
C TYR A 18 5.21 -6.75 -6.79
N GLU A 19 4.38 -7.06 -7.77
CA GLU A 19 3.04 -7.58 -7.51
C GLU A 19 3.10 -8.86 -6.68
N GLU A 20 3.99 -9.79 -7.03
CA GLU A 20 4.18 -11.03 -6.29
C GLU A 20 4.67 -10.76 -4.86
N PHE A 21 5.58 -9.82 -4.68
CA PHE A 21 6.05 -9.39 -3.37
C PHE A 21 4.90 -8.88 -2.49
N LEU A 22 4.03 -8.04 -3.07
CA LEU A 22 2.88 -7.51 -2.32
C LEU A 22 1.93 -8.64 -1.90
N LYS A 23 1.64 -9.58 -2.79
CA LYS A 23 0.71 -10.68 -2.54
C LYS A 23 1.23 -11.67 -1.51
N THR A 24 2.52 -11.96 -1.55
CA THR A 24 3.07 -13.08 -0.77
C THR A 24 3.75 -12.65 0.52
N LYS A 25 4.23 -11.41 0.59
CA LYS A 25 4.97 -10.92 1.77
C LYS A 25 4.28 -9.78 2.50
N LEU A 26 3.93 -8.71 1.77
CA LEU A 26 3.40 -7.53 2.42
C LEU A 26 1.99 -7.77 2.97
N LEU A 27 1.05 -8.13 2.10
CA LEU A 27 -0.36 -8.24 2.50
C LEU A 27 -0.60 -9.31 3.57
N PRO A 28 0.01 -10.50 3.49
CA PRO A 28 -0.18 -11.48 4.56
C PRO A 28 0.30 -10.99 5.92
N GLY A 29 1.36 -10.19 5.96
CA GLY A 29 1.89 -9.63 7.20
C GLY A 29 0.95 -8.64 7.87
N LEU A 30 0.07 -8.00 7.12
CA LEU A 30 -0.87 -7.02 7.66
C LEU A 30 -2.09 -7.67 8.32
N LYS A 31 -2.41 -8.91 7.97
CA LYS A 31 -3.59 -9.61 8.50
C LYS A 31 -3.56 -9.80 10.00
N GLY A 32 -2.38 -9.78 10.62
CA GLY A 32 -2.23 -9.92 12.05
C GLY A 32 -2.53 -8.65 12.85
N ILE A 33 -2.72 -7.53 12.18
CA ILE A 33 -3.01 -6.26 12.85
C ILE A 33 -4.49 -6.21 13.18
N GLU A 34 -4.81 -6.08 14.47
CA GLU A 34 -6.19 -5.92 14.91
C GLU A 34 -6.76 -4.61 14.37
N GLY A 35 -7.92 -4.68 13.72
CA GLY A 35 -8.54 -3.53 13.09
C GLY A 35 -8.15 -3.31 11.63
N TYR A 36 -7.28 -4.14 11.09
CA TYR A 36 -6.99 -4.12 9.66
C TYR A 36 -8.12 -4.83 8.91
N ARG A 37 -8.63 -4.19 7.85
CA ARG A 37 -9.83 -4.66 7.13
C ARG A 37 -9.57 -5.14 5.72
N GLY A 38 -8.36 -5.11 5.26
CA GLY A 38 -8.02 -5.60 3.93
C GLY A 38 -7.39 -4.53 3.06
N ALA A 39 -7.14 -4.88 1.81
CA ALA A 39 -6.47 -3.98 0.89
C ALA A 39 -6.91 -4.23 -0.54
N TYR A 40 -6.72 -3.20 -1.36
CA TYR A 40 -6.74 -3.32 -2.81
C TYR A 40 -5.35 -2.96 -3.32
N VAL A 41 -4.83 -3.79 -4.21
CA VAL A 41 -3.64 -3.47 -4.99
C VAL A 41 -4.11 -3.23 -6.41
N LEU A 42 -3.90 -2.03 -6.89
CA LEU A 42 -4.29 -1.63 -8.24
C LEU A 42 -3.03 -1.44 -9.06
N ARG A 43 -3.06 -1.85 -10.30
CA ARG A 43 -1.90 -1.79 -11.19
C ARG A 43 -2.29 -1.22 -12.54
N LYS A 44 -1.49 -0.32 -13.05
CA LYS A 44 -1.64 0.22 -14.39
C LYS A 44 -0.28 0.15 -15.08
N ASP A 45 -0.22 -0.60 -16.19
CA ASP A 45 1.01 -0.78 -16.94
C ASP A 45 1.15 0.27 -18.04
N ASP A 46 2.37 0.73 -18.21
CA ASP A 46 2.77 1.58 -19.32
C ASP A 46 4.03 0.97 -19.95
N LEU A 47 4.49 1.53 -21.05
CA LEU A 47 5.64 0.97 -21.80
C LEU A 47 6.94 0.99 -21.01
N VAL A 48 7.13 2.00 -20.17
CA VAL A 48 8.37 2.24 -19.45
C VAL A 48 8.27 1.87 -17.98
N GLU A 49 7.15 2.19 -17.36
CA GLU A 49 6.95 1.92 -15.94
C GLU A 49 5.52 1.49 -15.67
N SER A 50 5.33 0.83 -14.54
CA SER A 50 4.02 0.43 -14.04
C SER A 50 3.70 1.18 -12.76
N GLU A 51 2.47 1.65 -12.65
CA GLU A 51 1.97 2.34 -11.46
C GLU A 51 1.25 1.34 -10.56
N PHE A 52 1.56 1.37 -9.29
CA PHE A 52 0.87 0.60 -8.28
C PHE A 52 0.20 1.54 -7.29
N VAL A 53 -1.08 1.31 -7.06
CA VAL A 53 -1.83 1.99 -6.01
C VAL A 53 -2.19 0.95 -4.96
N VAL A 54 -1.82 1.20 -3.71
CA VAL A 54 -2.17 0.32 -2.60
C VAL A 54 -3.11 1.08 -1.69
N VAL A 55 -4.31 0.52 -1.51
CA VAL A 55 -5.29 1.07 -0.60
C VAL A 55 -5.50 0.08 0.53
N ASN A 56 -5.03 0.43 1.72
CA ASN A 56 -5.25 -0.38 2.91
C ASN A 56 -6.41 0.18 3.72
N LEU A 57 -7.25 -0.70 4.24
CA LEU A 57 -8.42 -0.33 5.01
C LEU A 57 -8.20 -0.65 6.48
N PHE A 58 -8.44 0.33 7.34
CA PHE A 58 -8.27 0.21 8.79
C PHE A 58 -9.53 0.73 9.50
N ASP A 59 -9.82 0.19 10.69
CA ASP A 59 -10.97 0.62 11.48
C ASP A 59 -10.91 2.10 11.86
N SER A 60 -9.70 2.61 12.14
CA SER A 60 -9.51 3.97 12.66
C SER A 60 -8.10 4.47 12.41
N LEU A 61 -7.87 5.76 12.63
CA LEU A 61 -6.52 6.34 12.59
C LEU A 61 -5.62 5.75 13.68
N GLU A 62 -6.19 5.34 14.81
CA GLU A 62 -5.39 4.70 15.87
C GLU A 62 -4.78 3.40 15.36
N VAL A 63 -5.52 2.63 14.59
CA VAL A 63 -5.00 1.40 13.97
C VAL A 63 -3.94 1.73 12.93
N VAL A 64 -4.14 2.78 12.14
CA VAL A 64 -3.13 3.25 11.18
C VAL A 64 -1.82 3.57 11.91
N LYS A 65 -1.89 4.22 13.05
CA LYS A 65 -0.69 4.58 13.83
C LYS A 65 0.04 3.35 14.34
N GLN A 66 -0.68 2.28 14.67
CA GLN A 66 -0.05 1.01 15.07
C GLN A 66 0.75 0.40 13.93
N PHE A 67 0.30 0.56 12.70
CA PHE A 67 1.00 0.10 11.51
C PHE A 67 2.15 1.03 11.13
N ALA A 68 1.88 2.33 11.07
CA ALA A 68 2.78 3.31 10.45
C ALA A 68 3.55 4.19 11.46
N GLY A 69 3.24 4.09 12.74
CA GLY A 69 3.89 4.89 13.77
C GLY A 69 3.26 6.27 13.94
N THR A 70 3.89 7.10 14.79
CA THR A 70 3.38 8.45 15.11
C THR A 70 3.30 9.33 13.88
N ASP A 71 4.29 9.23 13.02
CA ASP A 71 4.32 10.00 11.76
C ASP A 71 3.67 9.18 10.65
N TYR A 72 2.40 8.90 10.84
CA TYR A 72 1.67 7.92 10.03
C TYR A 72 1.43 8.36 8.58
N SER A 73 1.65 9.61 8.23
CA SER A 73 1.53 10.05 6.84
C SER A 73 2.74 9.65 5.99
N LEU A 74 3.88 9.31 6.62
CA LEU A 74 5.02 8.81 5.88
C LEU A 74 4.74 7.41 5.32
N ALA A 75 5.18 7.17 4.10
CA ALA A 75 5.06 5.85 3.48
C ALA A 75 5.88 4.82 4.28
N VAL A 76 5.31 3.62 4.41
CA VAL A 76 5.95 2.48 5.06
C VAL A 76 6.14 1.39 4.03
N PHE A 77 7.38 0.93 3.84
CA PHE A 77 7.66 -0.19 2.96
C PHE A 77 8.85 -0.99 3.46
N GLU A 78 8.81 -2.29 3.17
CA GLU A 78 9.87 -3.21 3.49
C GLU A 78 11.13 -2.87 2.69
N PRO A 79 12.33 -3.14 3.22
CA PRO A 79 13.57 -2.93 2.46
C PRO A 79 13.57 -3.60 1.10
N GLU A 80 12.97 -4.80 0.99
CA GLU A 80 12.88 -5.53 -0.27
C GLU A 80 12.10 -4.78 -1.33
N ALA A 81 11.13 -3.97 -0.94
CA ALA A 81 10.33 -3.19 -1.89
C ALA A 81 11.20 -2.22 -2.70
N LYS A 82 12.29 -1.73 -2.11
CA LYS A 82 13.19 -0.80 -2.78
C LYS A 82 13.88 -1.42 -4.00
N GLU A 83 13.98 -2.73 -4.05
CA GLU A 83 14.56 -3.43 -5.20
C GLU A 83 13.69 -3.31 -6.44
N PHE A 84 12.39 -3.12 -6.25
CA PHE A 84 11.42 -3.04 -7.34
C PHE A 84 11.04 -1.61 -7.69
N LEU A 85 10.96 -0.74 -6.68
CA LEU A 85 10.41 0.61 -6.84
C LEU A 85 11.43 1.56 -7.43
N CYS A 86 11.08 2.23 -8.52
CA CYS A 86 11.92 3.25 -9.13
C CYS A 86 11.48 4.66 -8.75
N ARG A 87 10.25 4.82 -8.27
CA ARG A 87 9.70 6.10 -7.86
C ARG A 87 8.58 5.85 -6.85
N ILE A 88 8.44 6.73 -5.86
CA ILE A 88 7.41 6.57 -4.81
C ILE A 88 6.80 7.90 -4.46
N GLU A 89 5.55 7.86 -3.96
CA GLU A 89 5.02 8.94 -3.17
C GLU A 89 5.57 8.79 -1.75
N ARG A 90 6.14 9.87 -1.21
CA ARG A 90 6.72 9.84 0.14
C ARG A 90 5.67 9.76 1.23
N PHE A 91 4.48 10.25 0.95
CA PHE A 91 3.40 10.33 1.92
C PHE A 91 2.20 9.54 1.44
N ALA A 92 1.58 8.83 2.38
CA ALA A 92 0.27 8.22 2.15
C ALA A 92 -0.82 9.25 2.46
N THR A 93 -1.94 9.14 1.78
CA THR A 93 -3.11 9.99 2.02
C THR A 93 -4.18 9.16 2.70
N HIS A 94 -4.80 9.71 3.73
CA HIS A 94 -5.83 9.02 4.49
C HIS A 94 -7.19 9.65 4.20
N TYR A 95 -8.16 8.78 3.95
CA TYR A 95 -9.54 9.19 3.65
C TYR A 95 -10.48 8.47 4.61
N GLU A 96 -11.53 9.16 5.02
CA GLU A 96 -12.62 8.50 5.71
C GLU A 96 -13.51 7.82 4.69
N VAL A 97 -13.76 6.52 4.88
CA VAL A 97 -14.66 5.77 4.00
C VAL A 97 -16.08 6.18 4.30
N ARG A 98 -16.76 6.78 3.33
CA ARG A 98 -18.11 7.30 3.51
C ARG A 98 -19.20 6.38 2.93
N ALA A 99 -18.80 5.51 2.01
CA ALA A 99 -19.71 4.53 1.42
C ALA A 99 -18.93 3.37 0.83
N CYS A 100 -19.49 2.19 0.88
CA CYS A 100 -18.88 1.00 0.30
C CYS A 100 -20.00 0.00 -0.05
N THR A 101 -19.98 -0.50 -1.30
CA THR A 101 -21.00 -1.42 -1.80
C THR A 101 -20.46 -2.78 -2.21
N VAL A 102 -19.18 -3.02 -2.00
CA VAL A 102 -18.54 -4.31 -2.34
C VAL A 102 -18.62 -5.30 -1.21
#